data_4f6fe3f44600e20960879d7d50a0a460
#
_entry.id   4f6fe3f44600e20960879d7d50a0a460
#
_cell.length_a   1.000
_cell.length_b   1.000
_cell.length_c   1.000
_cell.angle_alpha   90.00
_cell.angle_beta   90.00
_cell.angle_gamma   90.00
#
_symmetry.space_group_name_H-M   'P 1'
#
loop_
_entity.id
_entity.type
_entity.pdbx_description
1 polymer ?
#
loop_
_entity_poly.entity_id
_entity_poly.type
_entity_poly.pdbx_seq_one_letter_code
_entity_poly.pdbx_strand_id
1 'polypeptide(L)'
;MDYLIKELAQDFRITVVERELDLTFQKQVEAIWENQGLFDGKILSALEVSDDGMVASFVPYSYFFAAERDAALKEALGIQAVAVTGMTRNDAGRWLLGQRSNDVTQYPLCWELAPSGGLDEASVKEGIVDFRGQLLRE
;
A
#
# COMPACT_ATOMS: atom_id res chain seq x y z
N MET A 1 2.95 -14.02 -17.10
CA MET A 1 3.05 -12.57 -17.31
C MET A 1 4.52 -12.19 -17.27
N ASP A 2 5.00 -11.62 -18.35
CA ASP A 2 6.41 -11.23 -18.45
C ASP A 2 6.56 -9.80 -17.93
N TYR A 3 7.41 -9.60 -16.94
CA TYR A 3 7.76 -8.29 -16.41
C TYR A 3 9.08 -7.83 -17.03
N LEU A 4 9.09 -6.62 -17.55
CA LEU A 4 10.29 -5.96 -18.03
C LEU A 4 10.72 -4.88 -17.06
N ILE A 5 11.89 -5.03 -16.46
CA ILE A 5 12.53 -3.96 -15.71
C ILE A 5 13.22 -3.04 -16.72
N LYS A 6 12.68 -1.84 -16.90
CA LYS A 6 13.25 -0.85 -17.82
C LYS A 6 14.34 -0.03 -17.18
N GLU A 7 14.14 0.36 -15.93
CA GLU A 7 15.02 1.23 -15.18
C GLU A 7 14.84 1.03 -13.68
N LEU A 8 15.90 1.27 -12.91
CA LEU A 8 15.88 1.30 -11.44
C LEU A 8 16.21 2.72 -10.99
N ALA A 9 15.23 3.41 -10.41
CA ALA A 9 15.44 4.72 -9.83
C ALA A 9 16.30 4.64 -8.56
N GLN A 10 17.34 5.47 -8.47
CA GLN A 10 18.19 5.55 -7.27
C GLN A 10 17.59 6.45 -6.19
N ASP A 11 16.95 7.55 -6.60
CA ASP A 11 16.37 8.58 -5.75
C ASP A 11 14.87 8.69 -5.98
N PHE A 12 14.13 7.64 -5.63
CA PHE A 12 12.67 7.64 -5.74
C PHE A 12 12.05 8.43 -4.60
N ARG A 13 11.16 9.39 -4.91
CA ARG A 13 10.51 10.25 -3.94
C ARG A 13 9.00 10.01 -3.92
N ILE A 14 8.44 9.80 -2.74
CA ILE A 14 6.99 9.73 -2.54
C ILE A 14 6.54 11.00 -1.83
N THR A 15 5.80 11.85 -2.55
CA THR A 15 5.22 13.09 -2.02
C THR A 15 3.79 12.86 -1.60
N VAL A 16 3.43 13.27 -0.38
CA VAL A 16 2.09 13.13 0.15
C VAL A 16 1.31 14.43 -0.06
N VAL A 17 0.13 14.30 -0.61
CA VAL A 17 -0.85 15.37 -0.76
C VAL A 17 -2.17 14.98 -0.11
N GLU A 18 -2.99 15.96 0.21
CA GLU A 18 -4.36 15.71 0.67
C GLU A 18 -5.24 15.34 -0.54
N ARG A 19 -6.15 14.41 -0.32
CA ARG A 19 -7.16 13.99 -1.30
C ARG A 19 -8.53 14.03 -0.63
N GLU A 20 -9.47 14.70 -1.27
CA GLU A 20 -10.88 14.56 -0.92
C GLU A 20 -11.42 13.26 -1.51
N LEU A 21 -12.03 12.44 -0.66
CA LEU A 21 -12.74 11.25 -1.10
C LEU A 21 -14.16 11.62 -1.54
N ASP A 22 -14.63 10.96 -2.58
CA ASP A 22 -16.02 11.11 -3.01
C ASP A 22 -16.95 10.43 -2.00
N LEU A 23 -17.64 11.25 -1.19
CA LEU A 23 -18.57 10.78 -0.17
C LEU A 23 -19.84 10.13 -0.74
N THR A 24 -20.06 10.16 -2.05
CA THR A 24 -21.17 9.47 -2.72
C THR A 24 -21.20 7.98 -2.39
N PHE A 25 -20.02 7.38 -2.18
CA PHE A 25 -19.88 5.95 -1.90
C PHE A 25 -19.82 5.60 -0.42
N GLN A 26 -19.90 6.58 0.48
CA GLN A 26 -19.71 6.37 1.91
C GLN A 26 -20.64 5.29 2.48
N LYS A 27 -21.93 5.32 2.14
CA LYS A 27 -22.89 4.34 2.63
C LYS A 27 -22.60 2.91 2.15
N GLN A 28 -22.11 2.75 0.92
CA GLN A 28 -21.72 1.44 0.39
C GLN A 28 -20.47 0.91 1.11
N VAL A 29 -19.50 1.78 1.35
CA VAL A 29 -18.29 1.45 2.10
C VAL A 29 -18.66 1.05 3.53
N GLU A 30 -19.50 1.83 4.21
CA GLU A 30 -19.95 1.53 5.57
C GLU A 30 -20.66 0.18 5.66
N ALA A 31 -21.53 -0.14 4.70
CA ALA A 31 -22.24 -1.41 4.65
C ALA A 31 -21.29 -2.63 4.50
N ILE A 32 -20.22 -2.49 3.71
CA ILE A 32 -19.21 -3.54 3.55
C ILE A 32 -18.28 -3.63 4.77
N TRP A 33 -17.97 -2.49 5.39
CA TRP A 33 -17.09 -2.38 6.54
C TRP A 33 -17.74 -2.80 7.86
N GLU A 34 -19.05 -2.68 7.94
CA GLU A 34 -19.82 -2.98 9.15
C GLU A 34 -19.52 -4.40 9.67
N ASN A 35 -19.32 -4.51 10.99
CA ASN A 35 -19.05 -5.76 11.69
C ASN A 35 -17.74 -6.50 11.33
N GLN A 36 -16.78 -5.84 10.67
CA GLN A 36 -15.49 -6.46 10.40
C GLN A 36 -14.61 -6.59 11.66
N GLY A 37 -14.85 -5.77 12.69
CA GLY A 37 -14.06 -5.80 13.92
C GLY A 37 -12.61 -5.33 13.73
N LEU A 38 -12.31 -4.67 12.63
CA LEU A 38 -10.99 -4.16 12.28
C LEU A 38 -10.87 -2.68 12.62
N PHE A 39 -9.63 -2.24 12.91
CA PHE A 39 -9.34 -0.82 13.10
C PHE A 39 -9.30 -0.10 11.74
N ASP A 40 -10.03 1.00 11.63
CA ASP A 40 -10.03 1.84 10.42
C ASP A 40 -8.87 2.84 10.46
N GLY A 41 -7.67 2.32 10.24
CA GLY A 41 -6.48 3.16 10.06
C GLY A 41 -6.45 3.80 8.67
N LYS A 42 -5.28 4.33 8.30
CA LYS A 42 -5.05 4.90 6.98
C LYS A 42 -4.01 4.10 6.22
N ILE A 43 -4.19 4.02 4.92
CA ILE A 43 -3.22 3.47 3.99
C ILE A 43 -2.81 4.53 2.98
N LEU A 44 -1.59 4.42 2.47
CA LEU A 44 -1.11 5.26 1.38
C LEU A 44 -1.65 4.73 0.05
N SER A 45 -2.23 5.62 -0.76
CA SER A 45 -2.75 5.32 -2.10
C SER A 45 -2.03 6.17 -3.14
N ALA A 46 -1.51 5.55 -4.19
CA ALA A 46 -0.90 6.25 -5.32
C ALA A 46 -1.95 7.04 -6.11
N LEU A 47 -1.58 8.25 -6.51
CA LEU A 47 -2.34 9.13 -7.41
C LEU A 47 -1.66 9.25 -8.76
N GLU A 48 -0.37 9.50 -8.74
CA GLU A 48 0.48 9.61 -9.94
C GLU A 48 1.80 8.88 -9.71
N VAL A 49 2.27 8.17 -10.71
CA VAL A 49 3.55 7.45 -10.67
C VAL A 49 4.38 7.86 -11.87
N SER A 50 5.65 8.21 -11.63
CA SER A 50 6.65 8.53 -12.64
C SER A 50 7.92 7.67 -12.42
N ASP A 51 8.90 7.82 -13.29
CA ASP A 51 10.15 7.05 -13.22
C ASP A 51 10.98 7.35 -11.96
N ASP A 52 10.86 8.56 -11.40
CA ASP A 52 11.65 9.06 -10.29
C ASP A 52 10.85 9.39 -9.03
N GLY A 53 9.52 9.18 -9.05
CA GLY A 53 8.70 9.51 -7.90
C GLY A 53 7.24 9.11 -8.01
N MET A 54 6.52 9.43 -6.95
CA MET A 54 5.09 9.18 -6.81
C MET A 54 4.45 10.33 -6.05
N VAL A 55 3.26 10.71 -6.46
CA VAL A 55 2.34 11.51 -5.65
C VAL A 55 1.30 10.58 -5.07
N ALA A 56 1.09 10.63 -3.77
CA ALA A 56 0.20 9.74 -3.05
C ALA A 56 -0.60 10.49 -1.98
N SER A 57 -1.66 9.87 -1.50
CA SER A 57 -2.48 10.39 -0.40
C SER A 57 -2.87 9.27 0.55
N PHE A 58 -3.07 9.62 1.82
CA PHE A 58 -3.65 8.67 2.78
C PHE A 58 -5.17 8.62 2.62
N VAL A 59 -5.69 7.39 2.63
CA VAL A 59 -7.14 7.12 2.59
C VAL A 59 -7.51 6.17 3.72
N PRO A 60 -8.76 6.22 4.24
CA PRO A 60 -9.20 5.27 5.25
C PRO A 60 -9.09 3.82 4.75
N TYR A 61 -8.66 2.92 5.61
CA TYR A 61 -8.54 1.50 5.29
C TYR A 61 -9.88 0.87 4.89
N SER A 62 -10.98 1.34 5.49
CA SER A 62 -12.33 0.89 5.14
C SER A 62 -12.68 1.07 3.66
N TYR A 63 -12.23 2.16 3.04
CA TYR A 63 -12.44 2.42 1.62
C TYR A 63 -11.64 1.45 0.74
N PHE A 64 -10.39 1.19 1.09
CA PHE A 64 -9.58 0.18 0.41
C PHE A 64 -10.18 -1.22 0.56
N PHE A 65 -10.58 -1.60 1.77
CA PHE A 65 -11.19 -2.87 2.08
C PHE A 65 -12.47 -3.11 1.26
N ALA A 66 -13.33 -2.10 1.18
CA ALA A 66 -14.56 -2.15 0.38
C ALA A 66 -14.25 -2.26 -1.12
N ALA A 67 -13.29 -1.48 -1.62
CA ALA A 67 -12.86 -1.52 -3.02
C ALA A 67 -12.32 -2.90 -3.44
N GLU A 68 -11.63 -3.62 -2.55
CA GLU A 68 -11.14 -4.97 -2.85
C GLU A 68 -12.26 -6.02 -2.90
N ARG A 69 -13.47 -5.71 -2.43
CA ARG A 69 -14.64 -6.60 -2.40
C ARG A 69 -15.74 -6.24 -3.39
N ASP A 70 -15.69 -5.05 -3.95
CA ASP A 70 -16.67 -4.54 -4.90
C ASP A 70 -15.96 -3.90 -6.11
N ALA A 71 -16.09 -4.53 -7.26
CA ALA A 71 -15.42 -4.09 -8.49
C ALA A 71 -15.85 -2.69 -8.95
N ALA A 72 -17.12 -2.32 -8.73
CA ALA A 72 -17.61 -0.99 -9.08
C ALA A 72 -17.04 0.08 -8.16
N LEU A 73 -16.90 -0.21 -6.85
CA LEU A 73 -16.22 0.67 -5.90
C LEU A 73 -14.73 0.78 -6.23
N LYS A 74 -14.09 -0.32 -6.61
CA LYS A 74 -12.67 -0.32 -6.99
C LYS A 74 -12.39 0.63 -8.15
N GLU A 75 -13.22 0.56 -9.19
CA GLU A 75 -13.12 1.45 -10.35
C GLU A 75 -13.42 2.91 -9.97
N ALA A 76 -14.51 3.14 -9.25
CA ALA A 76 -14.96 4.49 -8.89
C ALA A 76 -14.02 5.22 -7.92
N LEU A 77 -13.49 4.53 -6.92
CA LEU A 77 -12.61 5.11 -5.90
C LEU A 77 -11.16 5.25 -6.37
N GLY A 78 -10.72 4.40 -7.29
CA GLY A 78 -9.37 4.44 -7.85
C GLY A 78 -8.27 4.32 -6.78
N ILE A 79 -8.50 3.55 -5.71
CA ILE A 79 -7.53 3.37 -4.63
C ILE A 79 -6.48 2.36 -5.07
N GLN A 80 -5.22 2.78 -5.06
CA GLN A 80 -4.05 1.96 -5.40
C GLN A 80 -3.11 1.92 -4.20
N ALA A 81 -3.25 0.90 -3.37
CA ALA A 81 -2.46 0.77 -2.15
C ALA A 81 -0.96 0.68 -2.45
N VAL A 82 -0.17 1.43 -1.68
CA VAL A 82 1.29 1.47 -1.78
C VAL A 82 1.89 0.72 -0.60
N ALA A 83 2.78 -0.19 -0.89
CA ALA A 83 3.57 -0.91 0.10
C ALA A 83 5.05 -0.84 -0.25
N VAL A 84 5.90 -1.09 0.73
CA VAL A 84 7.34 -1.22 0.56
C VAL A 84 7.77 -2.67 0.81
N THR A 85 8.65 -3.18 -0.04
CA THR A 85 9.20 -4.53 0.09
C THR A 85 10.71 -4.47 0.02
N GLY A 86 11.38 -5.07 1.00
CA GLY A 86 12.83 -5.21 1.03
C GLY A 86 13.30 -6.53 0.41
N MET A 87 14.49 -6.50 -0.14
CA MET A 87 15.18 -7.67 -0.64
C MET A 87 16.33 -8.02 0.29
N THR A 88 16.05 -8.79 1.33
CA THR A 88 17.05 -9.17 2.34
C THR A 88 17.76 -10.45 1.95
N ARG A 89 19.08 -10.40 1.95
CA ARG A 89 19.95 -11.54 1.63
C ARG A 89 20.97 -11.77 2.73
N ASN A 90 21.19 -13.01 3.11
CA ASN A 90 22.24 -13.36 4.06
C ASN A 90 23.62 -13.51 3.40
N ASP A 91 24.66 -13.71 4.19
CA ASP A 91 26.06 -13.85 3.72
C ASP A 91 26.27 -15.08 2.82
N ALA A 92 25.41 -16.10 2.95
CA ALA A 92 25.40 -17.28 2.08
C ALA A 92 24.64 -17.06 0.75
N GLY A 93 24.18 -15.84 0.47
CA GLY A 93 23.48 -15.47 -0.76
C GLY A 93 22.01 -15.90 -0.82
N ARG A 94 21.41 -16.36 0.28
CA ARG A 94 20.01 -16.78 0.35
C ARG A 94 19.10 -15.60 0.67
N TRP A 95 17.97 -15.52 -0.02
CA TRP A 95 16.95 -14.50 0.16
C TRP A 95 15.98 -14.87 1.28
N LEU A 96 15.54 -13.84 2.03
CA LEU A 96 14.49 -13.97 3.02
C LEU A 96 13.12 -13.88 2.34
N LEU A 97 12.32 -14.92 2.52
CA LEU A 97 10.93 -14.97 2.09
C LEU A 97 10.02 -15.13 3.31
N GLY A 98 8.89 -14.45 3.29
CA GLY A 98 7.82 -14.60 4.26
C GLY A 98 6.55 -15.11 3.59
N GLN A 99 5.79 -15.93 4.29
CA GLN A 99 4.46 -16.31 3.83
C GLN A 99 3.43 -15.40 4.51
N ARG A 100 2.58 -14.78 3.68
CA ARG A 100 1.50 -13.92 4.18
C ARG A 100 0.49 -14.74 4.99
N SER A 101 -0.07 -14.12 6.04
CA SER A 101 -1.14 -14.72 6.84
C SER A 101 -2.38 -15.03 5.98
N ASN A 102 -3.18 -15.97 6.45
CA ASN A 102 -4.49 -16.26 5.84
C ASN A 102 -5.50 -15.12 6.01
N ASP A 103 -5.29 -14.25 7.00
CA ASP A 103 -6.24 -13.21 7.40
C ASP A 103 -6.00 -11.85 6.72
N VAL A 104 -5.05 -11.76 5.79
CA VAL A 104 -4.76 -10.51 5.07
C VAL A 104 -5.78 -10.24 3.95
N THR A 105 -6.02 -8.96 3.67
CA THR A 105 -7.01 -8.52 2.68
C THR A 105 -6.63 -8.92 1.25
N GLN A 106 -5.34 -8.86 0.91
CA GLN A 106 -4.83 -9.19 -0.42
C GLN A 106 -3.83 -10.34 -0.39
N TYR A 107 -3.92 -11.24 -1.35
CA TYR A 107 -2.97 -12.33 -1.59
C TYR A 107 -2.66 -13.17 -0.35
N PRO A 108 -3.69 -13.72 0.37
CA PRO A 108 -3.43 -14.57 1.52
C PRO A 108 -2.62 -15.80 1.14
N LEU A 109 -1.76 -16.26 2.05
CA LEU A 109 -0.87 -17.42 1.90
C LEU A 109 0.17 -17.34 0.77
N CYS A 110 0.23 -16.22 0.04
CA CYS A 110 1.28 -16.02 -0.97
C CYS A 110 2.65 -15.79 -0.31
N TRP A 111 3.69 -16.19 -0.99
CA TRP A 111 5.07 -15.90 -0.60
C TRP A 111 5.51 -14.54 -1.15
N GLU A 112 6.21 -13.79 -0.34
CA GLU A 112 6.75 -12.49 -0.71
C GLU A 112 8.18 -12.30 -0.18
N LEU A 113 8.92 -11.39 -0.77
CA LEU A 113 10.19 -10.95 -0.21
C LEU A 113 9.93 -10.21 1.12
N ALA A 114 10.83 -10.35 2.07
CA ALA A 114 10.70 -9.76 3.40
C ALA A 114 11.93 -8.90 3.75
N PRO A 115 11.74 -7.86 4.57
CA PRO A 115 10.48 -7.39 5.14
C PRO A 115 9.56 -6.73 4.12
N SER A 116 8.26 -6.71 4.39
CA SER A 116 7.26 -6.06 3.55
C SER A 116 6.14 -5.50 4.41
N GLY A 117 5.67 -4.29 4.10
CA GLY A 117 4.61 -3.64 4.87
C GLY A 117 4.06 -2.40 4.20
N GLY A 118 2.96 -1.88 4.75
CA GLY A 118 2.36 -0.63 4.32
C GLY A 118 3.18 0.58 4.76
N LEU A 119 2.88 1.72 4.16
CA LEU A 119 3.47 2.99 4.55
C LEU A 119 2.46 3.78 5.39
N ASP A 120 2.82 4.13 6.60
CA ASP A 120 1.96 4.84 7.55
C ASP A 120 2.27 6.35 7.66
N GLU A 121 1.39 7.10 8.33
CA GLU A 121 1.56 8.55 8.50
C GLU A 121 2.81 8.90 9.32
N ALA A 122 3.28 8.01 10.20
CA ALA A 122 4.50 8.24 11.00
C ALA A 122 5.78 8.24 10.16
N SER A 123 5.74 7.70 8.96
CA SER A 123 6.85 7.72 8.01
C SER A 123 6.98 9.04 7.23
N VAL A 124 6.02 9.95 7.36
CA VAL A 124 6.01 11.23 6.61
C VAL A 124 6.79 12.29 7.37
N LYS A 125 7.74 12.91 6.67
CA LYS A 125 8.51 14.06 7.14
C LYS A 125 8.47 15.16 6.08
N GLU A 126 7.96 16.33 6.45
CA GLU A 126 7.83 17.48 5.54
C GLU A 126 7.13 17.14 4.20
N GLY A 127 6.06 16.35 4.27
CA GLY A 127 5.28 15.93 3.10
C GLY A 127 5.92 14.83 2.23
N ILE A 128 7.04 14.25 2.68
CA ILE A 128 7.75 13.19 1.96
C ILE A 128 7.78 11.91 2.81
N VAL A 129 7.54 10.77 2.19
CA VAL A 129 7.56 9.46 2.86
C VAL A 129 8.99 8.95 2.98
N ASP A 130 9.44 8.70 4.20
CA ASP A 130 10.66 7.94 4.50
C ASP A 130 10.40 6.44 4.42
N PHE A 131 10.19 5.92 3.20
CA PHE A 131 9.86 4.51 2.98
C PHE A 131 11.01 3.57 3.36
N ARG A 132 12.27 4.04 3.29
CA ARG A 132 13.44 3.25 3.73
C ARG A 132 13.45 3.09 5.24
N GLY A 133 13.19 4.18 5.98
CA GLY A 133 13.04 4.13 7.43
C GLY A 133 11.86 3.27 7.88
N GLN A 134 10.73 3.32 7.17
CA GLN A 134 9.59 2.45 7.43
C GLN A 134 9.97 0.98 7.24
N LEU A 135 10.61 0.64 6.12
CA LEU A 135 11.03 -0.72 5.82
C LEU A 135 11.95 -1.32 6.88
N LEU A 136 12.83 -0.50 7.47
CA LEU A 136 13.73 -0.95 8.53
C LEU A 136 13.02 -1.18 9.88
N ARG A 137 11.78 -0.72 10.04
CA ARG A 137 10.94 -0.97 11.23
C ARG A 137 10.04 -2.19 11.09
N GLU A 138 9.82 -2.68 9.86
CA GLU A 138 9.06 -3.90 9.60
C GLU A 138 9.87 -5.17 9.98
#